data_f341804b1aff080baf0492fc0c8c34a7
#
_entry.id   f341804b1aff080baf0492fc0c8c34a7
#
_cell.length_a   1.000
_cell.length_b   1.000
_cell.length_c   1.000
_cell.angle_alpha   90.00
_cell.angle_beta   90.00
_cell.angle_gamma   90.00
#
_symmetry.space_group_name_H-M   'P 1'
#
loop_
_entity.id
_entity.type
_entity.pdbx_description
1 polymer ?
#
loop_
_entity_poly.entity_id
_entity_poly.type
_entity_poly.pdbx_seq_one_letter_code
_entity_poly.pdbx_strand_id
1 'polypeptide(L)'
;MSDAAEKECPVTSSKPHFLLMIVMAILGITGLYFLSPWMSLAYIVYFVVFIFVIMPVKMCQNCYYRTKGTIDEWKEKYSANHVQCTKTWGMGMFIVWLVPIVGIIISFFKNFSYIAVICLVGFVVALIASNKHLEKAICTTCELYEACPLRRR
;
A
#
# COMPACT_ATOMS: atom_id res chain seq x y z
N MET A 1 -4.11 -23.13 -29.07
CA MET A 1 -4.33 -21.82 -28.41
C MET A 1 -4.53 -22.15 -26.96
N SER A 2 -3.46 -22.11 -26.17
CA SER A 2 -3.54 -22.41 -24.73
C SER A 2 -4.03 -21.13 -24.03
N ASP A 3 -5.16 -21.27 -23.35
CA ASP A 3 -5.69 -20.28 -22.44
C ASP A 3 -4.59 -19.88 -21.43
N ALA A 4 -3.95 -18.76 -21.69
CA ALA A 4 -3.07 -18.13 -20.72
C ALA A 4 -3.98 -17.68 -19.58
N ALA A 5 -4.14 -18.50 -18.55
CA ALA A 5 -4.86 -18.17 -17.35
C ALA A 5 -4.35 -16.78 -16.90
N GLU A 6 -5.27 -15.85 -16.79
CA GLU A 6 -4.97 -14.48 -16.40
C GLU A 6 -4.38 -14.54 -14.99
N LYS A 7 -3.05 -14.37 -14.89
CA LYS A 7 -2.34 -14.47 -13.63
C LYS A 7 -2.71 -13.26 -12.76
N GLU A 8 -3.52 -13.48 -11.75
CA GLU A 8 -3.90 -12.44 -10.81
C GLU A 8 -2.71 -12.05 -9.91
N CYS A 9 -2.53 -10.76 -9.71
CA CYS A 9 -1.51 -10.27 -8.79
C CYS A 9 -1.86 -10.68 -7.35
N PRO A 10 -1.00 -11.42 -6.63
CA PRO A 10 -1.33 -11.92 -5.28
C PRO A 10 -1.60 -10.80 -4.26
N VAL A 11 -1.11 -9.59 -4.51
CA VAL A 11 -1.38 -8.43 -3.64
C VAL A 11 -2.84 -7.99 -3.77
N THR A 12 -3.38 -7.93 -5.00
CA THR A 12 -4.75 -7.47 -5.26
C THR A 12 -5.80 -8.52 -4.93
N SER A 13 -5.45 -9.80 -5.01
CA SER A 13 -6.36 -10.92 -4.71
C SER A 13 -6.43 -11.26 -3.21
N SER A 14 -5.52 -10.72 -2.38
CA SER A 14 -5.46 -11.02 -0.95
C SER A 14 -6.53 -10.25 -0.16
N LYS A 15 -7.64 -10.92 0.14
CA LYS A 15 -8.73 -10.37 0.96
C LYS A 15 -8.27 -9.83 2.33
N PRO A 16 -7.42 -10.54 3.12
CA PRO A 16 -6.98 -10.01 4.42
C PRO A 16 -6.12 -8.75 4.30
N HIS A 17 -5.28 -8.65 3.25
CA HIS A 17 -4.51 -7.43 3.00
C HIS A 17 -5.42 -6.23 2.70
N PHE A 18 -6.43 -6.44 1.85
CA PHE A 18 -7.41 -5.41 1.52
C PHE A 18 -8.21 -4.96 2.75
N LEU A 19 -8.62 -5.89 3.61
CA LEU A 19 -9.32 -5.58 4.86
C LEU A 19 -8.44 -4.73 5.79
N LEU A 20 -7.17 -5.07 5.96
CA LEU A 20 -6.22 -4.28 6.76
C LEU A 20 -6.05 -2.86 6.21
N MET A 21 -6.02 -2.70 4.88
CA MET A 21 -5.96 -1.38 4.23
C MET A 21 -7.20 -0.53 4.55
N ILE A 22 -8.40 -1.14 4.53
CA ILE A 22 -9.65 -0.46 4.90
C ILE A 22 -9.61 -0.05 6.36
N VAL A 23 -9.21 -0.94 7.27
CA VAL A 23 -9.11 -0.63 8.70
C VAL A 23 -8.15 0.54 8.94
N MET A 24 -6.97 0.53 8.30
CA MET A 24 -6.02 1.65 8.39
C MET A 24 -6.61 2.96 7.85
N ALA A 25 -7.35 2.91 6.72
CA ALA A 25 -7.99 4.10 6.17
C ALA A 25 -9.02 4.67 7.16
N ILE A 26 -9.89 3.84 7.73
CA ILE A 26 -10.91 4.26 8.71
C ILE A 26 -10.24 4.89 9.94
N LEU A 27 -9.22 4.25 10.51
CA LEU A 27 -8.52 4.76 11.68
C LEU A 27 -7.79 6.07 11.38
N GLY A 28 -7.16 6.19 10.20
CA GLY A 28 -6.50 7.41 9.75
C GLY A 28 -7.49 8.57 9.56
N ILE A 29 -8.62 8.33 8.90
CA ILE A 29 -9.69 9.31 8.68
C ILE A 29 -10.26 9.78 10.02
N THR A 30 -10.60 8.84 10.90
CA THR A 30 -11.16 9.15 12.22
C THR A 30 -10.18 9.95 13.05
N GLY A 31 -8.90 9.55 13.09
CA GLY A 31 -7.87 10.26 13.84
C GLY A 31 -7.63 11.69 13.32
N LEU A 32 -7.60 11.88 12.00
CA LEU A 32 -7.45 13.20 11.37
C LEU A 32 -8.68 14.10 11.56
N TYR A 33 -9.87 13.52 11.69
CA TYR A 33 -11.10 14.27 11.91
C TYR A 33 -11.03 15.08 13.22
N PHE A 34 -10.42 14.53 14.27
CA PHE A 34 -10.20 15.24 15.53
C PHE A 34 -9.21 16.41 15.42
N LEU A 35 -8.34 16.41 14.42
CA LEU A 35 -7.46 17.54 14.14
C LEU A 35 -8.20 18.62 13.34
N SER A 36 -8.83 18.25 12.25
CA SER A 36 -9.61 19.10 11.37
C SER A 36 -10.44 18.26 10.40
N PRO A 37 -11.75 18.54 10.23
CA PRO A 37 -12.58 17.86 9.22
C PRO A 37 -12.03 18.04 7.80
N TRP A 38 -11.43 19.19 7.50
CA TRP A 38 -10.83 19.45 6.19
C TRP A 38 -9.60 18.58 5.91
N MET A 39 -8.78 18.32 6.93
CA MET A 39 -7.64 17.39 6.82
C MET A 39 -8.09 15.96 6.55
N SER A 40 -9.15 15.54 7.24
CA SER A 40 -9.76 14.22 7.01
C SER A 40 -10.30 14.11 5.57
N LEU A 41 -11.00 15.12 5.08
CA LEU A 41 -11.50 15.15 3.70
C LEU A 41 -10.37 15.10 2.67
N ALA A 42 -9.34 15.93 2.85
CA ALA A 42 -8.16 15.93 1.97
C ALA A 42 -7.46 14.57 1.95
N TYR A 43 -7.36 13.92 3.10
CA TYR A 43 -6.78 12.58 3.20
C TYR A 43 -7.63 11.53 2.48
N ILE A 44 -8.97 11.57 2.58
CA ILE A 44 -9.86 10.67 1.85
C ILE A 44 -9.63 10.81 0.34
N VAL A 45 -9.65 12.05 -0.17
CA VAL A 45 -9.45 12.31 -1.60
C VAL A 45 -8.08 11.79 -2.04
N TYR A 46 -7.03 12.12 -1.29
CA TYR A 46 -5.67 11.65 -1.61
C TYR A 46 -5.58 10.12 -1.60
N PHE A 47 -6.13 9.45 -0.57
CA PHE A 47 -6.14 8.00 -0.44
C PHE A 47 -6.85 7.33 -1.61
N VAL A 48 -8.06 7.79 -1.95
CA VAL A 48 -8.85 7.24 -3.06
C VAL A 48 -8.12 7.42 -4.39
N VAL A 49 -7.64 8.63 -4.68
CA VAL A 49 -6.91 8.90 -5.93
C VAL A 49 -5.63 8.07 -5.99
N PHE A 50 -4.90 7.96 -4.89
CA PHE A 50 -3.66 7.18 -4.86
C PHE A 50 -3.91 5.68 -5.10
N ILE A 51 -4.85 5.08 -4.39
CA ILE A 51 -5.12 3.64 -4.46
C ILE A 51 -5.80 3.24 -5.78
N PHE A 52 -6.80 4.00 -6.22
CA PHE A 52 -7.62 3.60 -7.38
C PHE A 52 -7.13 4.17 -8.73
N VAL A 53 -6.37 5.26 -8.73
CA VAL A 53 -5.89 5.88 -9.96
C VAL A 53 -4.38 5.72 -10.11
N ILE A 54 -3.61 6.21 -9.15
CA ILE A 54 -2.14 6.26 -9.28
C ILE A 54 -1.53 4.86 -9.21
N MET A 55 -1.92 4.07 -8.23
CA MET A 55 -1.34 2.74 -8.01
C MET A 55 -1.54 1.80 -9.22
N PRO A 56 -2.74 1.60 -9.76
CA PRO A 56 -2.93 0.71 -10.90
C PRO A 56 -2.31 1.25 -12.19
N VAL A 57 -2.33 2.58 -12.41
CA VAL A 57 -1.81 3.17 -13.66
C VAL A 57 -0.28 3.26 -13.65
N LYS A 58 0.34 3.61 -12.52
CA LYS A 58 1.78 3.88 -12.45
C LYS A 58 2.58 2.73 -11.85
N MET A 59 2.14 2.16 -10.72
CA MET A 59 2.92 1.10 -10.06
C MET A 59 2.71 -0.27 -10.71
N CYS A 60 1.47 -0.61 -11.10
CA CYS A 60 1.18 -1.90 -11.69
C CYS A 60 1.45 -2.00 -13.19
N GLN A 61 1.77 -0.89 -13.87
CA GLN A 61 2.00 -0.88 -15.31
C GLN A 61 3.13 -1.81 -15.74
N ASN A 62 4.23 -1.83 -15.00
CA ASN A 62 5.42 -2.64 -15.27
C ASN A 62 5.48 -3.92 -14.41
N CYS A 63 4.37 -4.31 -13.78
CA CYS A 63 4.30 -5.51 -12.95
C CYS A 63 4.26 -6.77 -13.84
N TYR A 64 5.00 -7.80 -13.45
CA TYR A 64 5.05 -9.09 -14.14
C TYR A 64 3.67 -9.67 -14.45
N TYR A 65 2.77 -9.64 -13.50
CA TYR A 65 1.40 -10.17 -13.66
C TYR A 65 0.56 -9.45 -14.73
N ARG A 66 0.95 -8.25 -15.11
CA ARG A 66 0.28 -7.44 -16.13
C ARG A 66 0.94 -7.52 -17.50
N THR A 67 2.24 -7.81 -17.55
CA THR A 67 3.02 -7.75 -18.80
C THR A 67 2.93 -9.02 -19.67
N LYS A 68 2.29 -10.09 -19.17
CA LYS A 68 2.01 -11.35 -19.92
C LYS A 68 3.24 -12.00 -20.59
N GLY A 69 4.45 -11.79 -20.06
CA GLY A 69 5.68 -12.39 -20.57
C GLY A 69 6.24 -13.52 -19.71
N THR A 70 7.38 -14.07 -20.12
CA THR A 70 8.18 -14.98 -19.28
C THR A 70 8.94 -14.17 -18.22
N ILE A 71 9.40 -14.85 -17.13
CA ILE A 71 10.17 -14.20 -16.07
C ILE A 71 11.47 -13.57 -16.63
N ASP A 72 12.09 -14.24 -17.59
CA ASP A 72 13.37 -13.76 -18.17
C ASP A 72 13.15 -12.54 -19.07
N GLU A 73 12.10 -12.54 -19.90
CA GLU A 73 11.71 -11.35 -20.68
C GLU A 73 11.35 -10.18 -19.79
N TRP A 74 10.63 -10.45 -18.67
CA TRP A 74 10.29 -9.40 -17.72
C TRP A 74 11.53 -8.84 -17.03
N LYS A 75 12.49 -9.68 -16.63
CA LYS A 75 13.75 -9.24 -16.04
C LYS A 75 14.52 -8.31 -16.98
N GLU A 76 14.59 -8.65 -18.25
CA GLU A 76 15.35 -7.90 -19.24
C GLU A 76 14.69 -6.55 -19.58
N LYS A 77 13.37 -6.55 -19.84
CA LYS A 77 12.68 -5.37 -20.38
C LYS A 77 12.07 -4.46 -19.32
N TYR A 78 11.54 -5.01 -18.22
CA TYR A 78 10.67 -4.27 -17.30
C TYR A 78 11.21 -4.13 -15.89
N SER A 79 12.17 -4.95 -15.44
CA SER A 79 12.61 -4.97 -14.05
C SER A 79 13.20 -3.63 -13.59
N ALA A 80 14.03 -2.98 -14.39
CA ALA A 80 14.63 -1.69 -14.07
C ALA A 80 13.56 -0.59 -13.94
N ASN A 81 12.61 -0.54 -14.87
CA ASN A 81 11.49 0.40 -14.84
C ASN A 81 10.56 0.13 -13.67
N HIS A 82 10.31 -1.14 -13.33
CA HIS A 82 9.51 -1.54 -12.17
C HIS A 82 10.15 -1.05 -10.87
N VAL A 83 11.45 -1.26 -10.67
CA VAL A 83 12.18 -0.78 -9.49
C VAL A 83 12.14 0.73 -9.38
N GLN A 84 12.40 1.45 -10.47
CA GLN A 84 12.37 2.91 -10.48
C GLN A 84 10.96 3.43 -10.17
N CYS A 85 9.94 2.84 -10.81
CA CYS A 85 8.54 3.19 -10.59
C CYS A 85 8.13 2.94 -9.13
N THR A 86 8.50 1.78 -8.57
CA THR A 86 8.21 1.44 -7.17
C THR A 86 8.92 2.37 -6.19
N LYS A 87 10.17 2.78 -6.46
CA LYS A 87 10.87 3.76 -5.64
C LYS A 87 10.19 5.13 -5.68
N THR A 88 9.85 5.62 -6.86
CA THR A 88 9.24 6.95 -7.03
C THR A 88 7.85 7.01 -6.41
N TRP A 89 6.99 6.07 -6.74
CA TRP A 89 5.59 6.05 -6.26
C TRP A 89 5.44 5.42 -4.88
N GLY A 90 6.43 4.63 -4.43
CA GLY A 90 6.53 4.15 -3.04
C GLY A 90 6.66 5.30 -2.05
N MET A 91 7.27 6.41 -2.44
CA MET A 91 7.30 7.65 -1.65
C MET A 91 5.88 8.21 -1.45
N GLY A 92 5.02 8.16 -2.49
CA GLY A 92 3.60 8.52 -2.37
C GLY A 92 2.85 7.62 -1.37
N MET A 93 3.13 6.31 -1.40
CA MET A 93 2.59 5.35 -0.42
C MET A 93 3.06 5.67 1.00
N PHE A 94 4.32 6.07 1.17
CA PHE A 94 4.84 6.50 2.46
C PHE A 94 4.09 7.72 3.02
N ILE A 95 3.72 8.68 2.17
CA ILE A 95 2.90 9.83 2.56
C ILE A 95 1.52 9.39 3.04
N VAL A 96 0.88 8.41 2.37
CA VAL A 96 -0.42 7.84 2.79
C VAL A 96 -0.36 7.35 4.25
N TRP A 97 0.77 6.78 4.67
CA TRP A 97 0.94 6.28 6.04
C TRP A 97 1.41 7.34 7.03
N LEU A 98 2.28 8.23 6.59
CA LEU A 98 2.89 9.24 7.46
C LEU A 98 1.91 10.34 7.87
N VAL A 99 1.07 10.79 6.94
CA VAL A 99 0.11 11.89 7.20
C VAL A 99 -0.85 11.58 8.35
N PRO A 100 -1.51 10.41 8.43
CA PRO A 100 -2.34 10.09 9.58
C PRO A 100 -1.57 10.03 10.88
N ILE A 101 -0.38 9.42 10.90
CA ILE A 101 0.44 9.30 12.10
C ILE A 101 0.79 10.67 12.65
N VAL A 102 1.35 11.54 11.82
CA VAL A 102 1.74 12.90 12.21
C VAL A 102 0.51 13.74 12.60
N GLY A 103 -0.57 13.65 11.83
CA GLY A 103 -1.80 14.38 12.11
C GLY A 103 -2.45 13.96 13.43
N ILE A 104 -2.49 12.67 13.74
CA ILE A 104 -3.03 12.16 15.01
C ILE A 104 -2.14 12.59 16.19
N ILE A 105 -0.81 12.57 16.02
CA ILE A 105 0.12 13.06 17.05
C ILE A 105 -0.11 14.56 17.33
N ILE A 106 -0.25 15.37 16.28
CA ILE A 106 -0.55 16.81 16.44
C ILE A 106 -1.92 17.01 17.12
N SER A 107 -2.92 16.22 16.74
CA SER A 107 -4.24 16.25 17.37
C SER A 107 -4.18 15.94 18.87
N PHE A 108 -3.35 14.98 19.26
CA PHE A 108 -3.12 14.62 20.65
C PHE A 108 -2.55 15.80 21.48
N PHE A 109 -1.61 16.57 20.91
CA PHE A 109 -1.05 17.73 21.62
C PHE A 109 -2.00 18.93 21.67
N LYS A 110 -2.92 19.07 20.69
CA LYS A 110 -3.91 20.16 20.67
C LYS A 110 -5.11 19.89 21.57
N ASN A 111 -5.66 18.69 21.45
CA ASN A 111 -6.86 18.26 22.16
C ASN A 111 -6.64 16.83 22.63
N PHE A 112 -6.25 16.67 23.89
CA PHE A 112 -6.06 15.33 24.45
C PHE A 112 -7.35 14.53 24.32
N SER A 113 -7.35 13.49 23.49
CA SER A 113 -8.48 12.58 23.30
C SER A 113 -8.01 11.13 23.36
N TYR A 114 -8.65 10.34 24.22
CA TYR A 114 -8.40 8.90 24.28
C TYR A 114 -8.68 8.22 22.93
N ILE A 115 -9.63 8.74 22.15
CA ILE A 115 -9.96 8.21 20.81
C ILE A 115 -8.77 8.40 19.87
N ALA A 116 -8.08 9.55 19.91
CA ALA A 116 -6.89 9.77 19.10
C ALA A 116 -5.78 8.75 19.43
N VAL A 117 -5.58 8.42 20.72
CA VAL A 117 -4.61 7.41 21.16
C VAL A 117 -4.99 6.02 20.60
N ILE A 118 -6.26 5.63 20.73
CA ILE A 118 -6.75 4.35 20.22
C ILE A 118 -6.57 4.27 18.69
N CYS A 119 -6.89 5.35 17.97
CA CYS A 119 -6.70 5.43 16.51
C CYS A 119 -5.22 5.30 16.13
N LEU A 120 -4.32 5.96 16.86
CA LEU A 120 -2.88 5.89 16.59
C LEU A 120 -2.33 4.47 16.82
N VAL A 121 -2.62 3.90 17.98
CA VAL A 121 -2.17 2.53 18.31
C VAL A 121 -2.74 1.52 17.33
N GLY A 122 -4.06 1.59 17.07
CA GLY A 122 -4.73 0.72 16.11
C GLY A 122 -4.14 0.85 14.70
N PHE A 123 -3.86 2.07 14.25
CA PHE A 123 -3.25 2.34 12.95
C PHE A 123 -1.85 1.72 12.85
N VAL A 124 -1.00 1.93 13.85
CA VAL A 124 0.37 1.37 13.88
C VAL A 124 0.34 -0.16 13.92
N VAL A 125 -0.53 -0.75 14.73
CA VAL A 125 -0.70 -2.22 14.80
C VAL A 125 -1.16 -2.78 13.45
N ALA A 126 -2.16 -2.16 12.82
CA ALA A 126 -2.64 -2.57 11.51
C ALA A 126 -1.57 -2.42 10.42
N LEU A 127 -0.76 -1.36 10.48
CA LEU A 127 0.38 -1.14 9.57
C LEU A 127 1.44 -2.24 9.71
N ILE A 128 1.82 -2.59 10.93
CA ILE A 128 2.77 -3.68 11.20
C ILE A 128 2.20 -5.03 10.72
N ALA A 129 0.93 -5.29 11.03
CA ALA A 129 0.25 -6.52 10.61
C ALA A 129 0.17 -6.62 9.08
N SER A 130 -0.15 -5.53 8.39
CA SER A 130 -0.20 -5.47 6.93
C SER A 130 1.16 -5.75 6.30
N ASN A 131 2.24 -5.15 6.82
CA ASN A 131 3.60 -5.37 6.34
C ASN A 131 4.06 -6.82 6.55
N LYS A 132 3.81 -7.38 7.75
CA LYS A 132 4.13 -8.80 8.03
C LYS A 132 3.33 -9.76 7.16
N HIS A 133 2.05 -9.46 6.91
CA HIS A 133 1.22 -10.26 6.04
C HIS A 133 1.73 -10.20 4.58
N LEU A 134 2.12 -9.01 4.11
CA LEU A 134 2.71 -8.82 2.79
C LEU A 134 3.98 -9.69 2.62
N GLU A 135 4.91 -9.62 3.58
CA GLU A 135 6.15 -10.38 3.52
C GLU A 135 5.93 -11.90 3.58
N LYS A 136 5.12 -12.37 4.54
CA LYS A 136 5.01 -13.80 4.84
C LYS A 136 4.00 -14.55 3.98
N ALA A 137 2.91 -13.91 3.59
CA ALA A 137 1.82 -14.58 2.87
C ALA A 137 1.80 -14.24 1.38
N ILE A 138 2.17 -13.01 1.01
CA ILE A 138 2.06 -12.55 -0.36
C ILE A 138 3.40 -12.69 -1.09
N CYS A 139 4.49 -12.19 -0.51
CA CYS A 139 5.79 -12.26 -1.18
C CYS A 139 6.29 -13.69 -1.34
N THR A 140 6.07 -14.56 -0.36
CA THR A 140 6.52 -15.97 -0.44
C THR A 140 5.77 -16.80 -1.48
N THR A 141 4.53 -16.44 -1.80
CA THR A 141 3.73 -17.11 -2.84
C THR A 141 3.90 -16.48 -4.22
N CYS A 142 4.66 -15.39 -4.33
CA CYS A 142 4.88 -14.71 -5.59
C CYS A 142 5.85 -15.50 -6.47
N GLU A 143 5.50 -15.75 -7.73
CA GLU A 143 6.38 -16.44 -8.71
C GLU A 143 7.71 -15.69 -8.93
N LEU A 144 7.73 -14.38 -8.70
CA LEU A 144 8.93 -13.56 -8.80
C LEU A 144 9.78 -13.53 -7.52
N TYR A 145 9.42 -14.27 -6.47
CA TYR A 145 10.06 -14.11 -5.16
C TYR A 145 11.60 -14.17 -5.20
N GLU A 146 12.16 -15.13 -5.93
CA GLU A 146 13.62 -15.28 -6.07
C GLU A 146 14.25 -14.25 -7.01
N ALA A 147 13.49 -13.84 -8.02
CA ALA A 147 13.91 -12.88 -9.04
C ALA A 147 13.60 -11.42 -8.67
N CYS A 148 12.89 -11.18 -7.55
CA CYS A 148 12.40 -9.86 -7.19
C CYS A 148 13.54 -8.92 -6.79
N PRO A 149 13.75 -7.81 -7.53
CA PRO A 149 14.83 -6.86 -7.22
C PRO A 149 14.55 -6.04 -5.95
N LEU A 150 13.32 -6.08 -5.42
CA LEU A 150 12.90 -5.39 -4.20
C LEU A 150 13.01 -6.27 -2.95
N ARG A 151 13.41 -7.54 -3.11
CA ARG A 151 13.62 -8.45 -1.98
C ARG A 151 14.70 -7.89 -1.07
N ARG A 152 14.35 -7.60 0.17
CA ARG A 152 15.34 -7.30 1.21
C ARG A 152 16.13 -8.58 1.50
N ARG A 153 17.43 -8.55 1.23
CA ARG A 153 18.37 -9.61 1.62
C ARG A 153 18.63 -9.52 3.12
#